data_7d34ce57e45b0041047dacf048626fd1
#
_entry.id   7d34ce57e45b0041047dacf048626fd1
#
_cell.length_a   1.000
_cell.length_b   1.000
_cell.length_c   1.000
_cell.angle_alpha   90.00
_cell.angle_beta   90.00
_cell.angle_gamma   90.00
#
_symmetry.space_group_name_H-M   'P 1'
#
loop_
_entity.id
_entity.type
_entity.pdbx_description
1 polymer ?
#
loop_
_entity_poly.entity_id
_entity_poly.type
_entity_poly.pdbx_seq_one_letter_code
_entity_poly.pdbx_strand_id
1 'polypeptide(L)'
;MSILFNKNGLLFLFLSVSLSCSVFAGEVYYVYKDKKGRTHIEDSIPGELTKYGYKIINEQGMTIKEVPSVATKVKKANAKQRRTEEQRAKEVQKKKNQQLLRRFTSLEDIRETGNKKILALQSQIDITNNHIKAFEKNLSDLQEHALSLSKKLKPVPDDNLRDIERMKENIKKNKKYVELKRTEQHKIREEFIALISDYKKLTANK
;
A
#
# COMPACT_ATOMS: atom_id res chain seq x y z
N MET A 1 52.34 -24.13 -65.49
CA MET A 1 53.81 -24.11 -65.28
C MET A 1 54.05 -24.39 -63.78
N SER A 2 54.50 -25.63 -63.62
CA SER A 2 55.48 -26.16 -62.65
C SER A 2 55.17 -25.92 -61.14
N ILE A 3 54.76 -27.00 -60.46
CA ILE A 3 55.60 -27.99 -59.73
C ILE A 3 56.20 -27.35 -58.49
N LEU A 4 55.89 -27.86 -57.25
CA LEU A 4 56.68 -28.93 -56.66
C LEU A 4 56.02 -29.49 -55.37
N PHE A 5 55.92 -30.76 -55.37
CA PHE A 5 55.77 -31.68 -54.24
C PHE A 5 56.86 -31.40 -53.13
N ASN A 6 56.50 -31.45 -51.91
CA ASN A 6 57.42 -31.95 -50.90
C ASN A 6 56.74 -32.85 -49.89
N LYS A 7 57.08 -34.09 -49.90
CA LYS A 7 56.81 -35.16 -48.97
C LYS A 7 57.63 -34.89 -47.71
N ASN A 8 57.02 -34.80 -46.57
CA ASN A 8 57.64 -35.38 -45.32
C ASN A 8 56.52 -35.74 -44.40
N GLY A 9 56.27 -37.05 -44.35
CA GLY A 9 55.38 -37.64 -43.40
C GLY A 9 55.97 -37.50 -42.00
N LEU A 10 55.21 -36.89 -41.08
CA LEU A 10 55.46 -37.06 -39.67
C LEU A 10 54.21 -37.66 -39.07
N LEU A 11 54.35 -38.96 -38.81
CA LEU A 11 53.40 -39.83 -38.14
C LEU A 11 53.28 -39.35 -36.68
N PHE A 12 52.31 -38.48 -36.38
CA PHE A 12 51.99 -38.16 -34.98
C PHE A 12 51.14 -39.28 -34.41
N LEU A 13 51.80 -40.14 -33.66
CA LEU A 13 51.19 -41.13 -32.79
C LEU A 13 50.50 -40.38 -31.63
N PHE A 14 49.23 -40.13 -31.74
CA PHE A 14 48.42 -39.61 -30.61
C PHE A 14 48.24 -40.73 -29.59
N LEU A 15 49.15 -40.71 -28.62
CA LEU A 15 49.02 -41.50 -27.38
C LEU A 15 47.90 -40.84 -26.56
N SER A 16 46.65 -41.29 -26.76
CA SER A 16 45.49 -40.91 -25.95
C SER A 16 45.66 -41.48 -24.52
N VAL A 17 46.27 -40.69 -23.65
CA VAL A 17 46.21 -40.92 -22.22
C VAL A 17 44.78 -40.65 -21.73
N SER A 18 43.98 -41.72 -21.67
CA SER A 18 42.66 -41.71 -21.03
C SER A 18 42.90 -41.49 -19.53
N LEU A 19 42.83 -40.23 -19.10
CA LEU A 19 42.79 -39.88 -17.68
C LEU A 19 41.44 -40.31 -17.15
N SER A 20 41.38 -41.56 -16.69
CA SER A 20 40.21 -42.09 -15.96
C SER A 20 40.12 -41.31 -14.63
N CYS A 21 39.38 -40.19 -14.63
CA CYS A 21 38.98 -39.47 -13.45
C CYS A 21 38.00 -40.40 -12.69
N SER A 22 38.51 -41.25 -11.81
CA SER A 22 37.68 -41.96 -10.85
C SER A 22 37.01 -40.93 -9.97
N VAL A 23 35.77 -40.57 -10.26
CA VAL A 23 34.93 -39.82 -9.36
C VAL A 23 34.70 -40.73 -8.15
N PHE A 24 35.47 -40.54 -7.11
CA PHE A 24 35.18 -41.08 -5.80
C PHE A 24 33.87 -40.42 -5.33
N ALA A 25 32.76 -41.05 -5.65
CA ALA A 25 31.49 -40.76 -5.01
C ALA A 25 31.60 -41.30 -3.58
N GLY A 26 32.16 -40.51 -2.65
CA GLY A 26 32.16 -40.88 -1.24
C GLY A 26 30.73 -41.12 -0.77
N GLU A 27 30.55 -42.17 0.05
CA GLU A 27 29.25 -42.47 0.65
C GLU A 27 28.80 -41.28 1.47
N VAL A 28 27.52 -40.92 1.33
CA VAL A 28 26.88 -39.84 2.07
C VAL A 28 25.81 -40.41 2.95
N TYR A 29 25.69 -39.87 4.15
CA TYR A 29 24.70 -40.27 5.13
C TYR A 29 23.78 -39.09 5.45
N TYR A 30 22.50 -39.42 5.71
CA TYR A 30 21.48 -38.43 6.07
C TYR A 30 21.27 -38.49 7.59
N VAL A 31 21.48 -37.36 8.25
CA VAL A 31 21.20 -37.19 9.67
C VAL A 31 19.87 -36.44 9.82
N TYR A 32 18.87 -37.08 10.35
CA TYR A 32 17.56 -36.51 10.54
C TYR A 32 16.93 -36.90 11.88
N LYS A 33 15.88 -36.19 12.29
CA LYS A 33 15.13 -36.52 13.50
C LYS A 33 13.73 -37.06 13.12
N ASP A 34 13.32 -38.12 13.85
CA ASP A 34 11.98 -38.65 13.71
C ASP A 34 10.93 -37.78 14.44
N LYS A 35 9.67 -38.17 14.36
CA LYS A 35 8.54 -37.48 15.04
C LYS A 35 8.67 -37.48 16.57
N LYS A 36 9.48 -38.38 17.15
CA LYS A 36 9.76 -38.50 18.59
C LYS A 36 11.03 -37.75 18.99
N GLY A 37 11.72 -37.08 18.05
CA GLY A 37 12.91 -36.31 18.28
C GLY A 37 14.22 -37.15 18.32
N ARG A 38 14.18 -38.44 18.03
CA ARG A 38 15.37 -39.33 17.98
C ARG A 38 16.13 -39.04 16.69
N THR A 39 17.45 -39.02 16.81
CA THR A 39 18.37 -38.83 15.69
C THR A 39 18.63 -40.16 14.99
N HIS A 40 18.52 -40.17 13.68
CA HIS A 40 18.84 -41.28 12.79
C HIS A 40 19.97 -40.87 11.85
N ILE A 41 20.84 -41.85 11.52
CA ILE A 41 21.90 -41.70 10.52
C ILE A 41 21.76 -42.89 9.58
N GLU A 42 21.37 -42.63 8.36
CA GLU A 42 21.03 -43.64 7.36
C GLU A 42 21.52 -43.19 5.96
N ASP A 43 21.65 -44.11 5.04
CA ASP A 43 22.04 -43.85 3.66
C ASP A 43 20.91 -43.19 2.84
N SER A 44 19.69 -43.23 3.39
CA SER A 44 18.50 -42.62 2.77
C SER A 44 17.60 -41.98 3.82
N ILE A 45 16.75 -41.02 3.42
CA ILE A 45 15.75 -40.41 4.29
C ILE A 45 14.35 -40.73 3.82
N PRO A 46 13.44 -41.22 4.68
CA PRO A 46 12.04 -41.35 4.35
C PRO A 46 11.42 -40.02 3.91
N GLY A 47 10.72 -39.99 2.77
CA GLY A 47 10.18 -38.79 2.18
C GLY A 47 9.33 -37.95 3.13
N GLU A 48 8.58 -38.61 4.03
CA GLU A 48 7.76 -37.93 5.05
C GLU A 48 8.57 -37.15 6.09
N LEU A 49 9.83 -37.53 6.32
CA LEU A 49 10.69 -36.93 7.35
C LEU A 49 11.51 -35.73 6.80
N THR A 50 11.61 -35.58 5.48
CA THR A 50 12.33 -34.47 4.84
C THR A 50 11.81 -33.09 5.27
N LYS A 51 10.52 -32.98 5.61
CA LYS A 51 9.89 -31.76 6.10
C LYS A 51 10.42 -31.25 7.45
N TYR A 52 10.99 -32.15 8.26
CA TYR A 52 11.57 -31.79 9.56
C TYR A 52 13.01 -31.24 9.44
N GLY A 53 13.60 -31.31 8.24
CA GLY A 53 14.97 -30.93 7.98
C GLY A 53 15.95 -32.06 8.27
N TYR A 54 17.13 -32.01 7.61
CA TYR A 54 18.16 -33.02 7.72
C TYR A 54 19.51 -32.44 7.36
N LYS A 55 20.58 -33.16 7.76
CA LYS A 55 21.95 -32.88 7.34
C LYS A 55 22.45 -34.02 6.47
N ILE A 56 23.32 -33.72 5.52
CA ILE A 56 24.07 -34.67 4.74
C ILE A 56 25.52 -34.61 5.25
N ILE A 57 26.03 -35.74 5.68
CA ILE A 57 27.38 -35.89 6.16
C ILE A 57 28.17 -36.85 5.27
N ASN A 58 29.49 -36.73 5.25
CA ASN A 58 30.36 -37.70 4.60
C ASN A 58 30.74 -38.82 5.60
N GLU A 59 31.51 -39.82 5.12
CA GLU A 59 32.03 -40.93 5.91
C GLU A 59 32.81 -40.49 7.15
N GLN A 60 33.44 -39.33 7.13
CA GLN A 60 34.20 -38.76 8.24
C GLN A 60 33.28 -37.98 9.22
N GLY A 61 31.97 -37.98 9.02
CA GLY A 61 31.01 -37.29 9.87
C GLY A 61 30.93 -35.75 9.64
N MET A 62 31.63 -35.22 8.63
CA MET A 62 31.59 -33.78 8.32
C MET A 62 30.32 -33.43 7.57
N THR A 63 29.65 -32.33 7.98
CA THR A 63 28.46 -31.87 7.33
C THR A 63 28.77 -31.25 5.95
N ILE A 64 28.30 -31.91 4.90
CA ILE A 64 28.37 -31.42 3.51
C ILE A 64 27.27 -30.41 3.24
N LYS A 65 26.04 -30.69 3.73
CA LYS A 65 24.88 -29.86 3.48
C LYS A 65 23.86 -29.95 4.62
N GLU A 66 23.29 -28.83 4.97
CA GLU A 66 22.17 -28.76 5.92
C GLU A 66 20.90 -28.28 5.21
N VAL A 67 19.82 -29.06 5.30
CA VAL A 67 18.51 -28.71 4.74
C VAL A 67 17.60 -28.40 5.91
N PRO A 68 17.25 -27.12 6.11
CA PRO A 68 16.40 -26.71 7.22
C PRO A 68 14.98 -27.23 7.04
N SER A 69 14.30 -27.47 8.17
CA SER A 69 12.89 -27.90 8.17
C SER A 69 11.99 -26.86 7.44
N VAL A 70 10.86 -27.35 6.94
CA VAL A 70 9.83 -26.47 6.34
C VAL A 70 9.41 -25.39 7.33
N ALA A 71 9.21 -25.73 8.60
CA ALA A 71 8.87 -24.76 9.65
C ALA A 71 9.96 -23.68 9.81
N THR A 72 11.25 -24.07 9.77
CA THR A 72 12.36 -23.11 9.83
C THR A 72 12.43 -22.22 8.60
N LYS A 73 12.20 -22.79 7.41
CA LYS A 73 12.13 -22.02 6.15
C LYS A 73 11.01 -20.97 6.19
N VAL A 74 9.80 -21.39 6.60
CA VAL A 74 8.66 -20.50 6.75
C VAL A 74 8.93 -19.39 7.78
N LYS A 75 9.48 -19.77 8.96
CA LYS A 75 9.85 -18.79 10.00
C LYS A 75 10.88 -17.77 9.50
N LYS A 76 11.91 -18.20 8.77
CA LYS A 76 12.91 -17.31 8.17
C LYS A 76 12.30 -16.43 7.08
N ALA A 77 11.42 -16.99 6.23
CA ALA A 77 10.73 -16.23 5.19
C ALA A 77 9.84 -15.13 5.79
N ASN A 78 9.02 -15.49 6.79
CA ASN A 78 8.16 -14.53 7.48
C ASN A 78 8.97 -13.44 8.21
N ALA A 79 10.08 -13.81 8.85
CA ALA A 79 10.97 -12.83 9.50
C ALA A 79 11.62 -11.89 8.47
N LYS A 80 12.03 -12.39 7.31
CA LYS A 80 12.54 -11.57 6.21
C LYS A 80 11.48 -10.62 5.68
N GLN A 81 10.27 -11.13 5.45
CA GLN A 81 9.14 -10.31 4.97
C GLN A 81 8.83 -9.18 5.94
N ARG A 82 8.68 -9.48 7.25
CA ARG A 82 8.46 -8.45 8.29
C ARG A 82 9.53 -7.37 8.28
N ARG A 83 10.81 -7.74 8.21
CA ARG A 83 11.92 -6.76 8.13
C ARG A 83 11.82 -5.89 6.89
N THR A 84 11.46 -6.47 5.74
CA THR A 84 11.27 -5.72 4.50
C THR A 84 10.10 -4.74 4.60
N GLU A 85 8.99 -5.17 5.20
CA GLU A 85 7.82 -4.33 5.44
C GLU A 85 8.13 -3.18 6.41
N GLU A 86 8.85 -3.45 7.50
CA GLU A 86 9.31 -2.44 8.45
C GLU A 86 10.24 -1.41 7.80
N GLN A 87 11.17 -1.86 6.95
CA GLN A 87 12.05 -0.96 6.21
C GLN A 87 11.27 -0.07 5.23
N ARG A 88 10.35 -0.66 4.46
CA ARG A 88 9.47 0.11 3.57
C ARG A 88 8.63 1.13 4.32
N ALA A 89 8.06 0.74 5.46
CA ALA A 89 7.29 1.66 6.31
C ALA A 89 8.14 2.84 6.80
N LYS A 90 9.38 2.58 7.26
CA LYS A 90 10.34 3.62 7.66
C LYS A 90 10.70 4.55 6.51
N GLU A 91 10.94 4.01 5.31
CA GLU A 91 11.24 4.83 4.13
C GLU A 91 10.05 5.71 3.71
N VAL A 92 8.83 5.15 3.72
CA VAL A 92 7.60 5.90 3.45
C VAL A 92 7.44 7.04 4.46
N GLN A 93 7.63 6.74 5.76
CA GLN A 93 7.55 7.76 6.80
C GLN A 93 8.62 8.85 6.63
N LYS A 94 9.87 8.46 6.33
CA LYS A 94 10.95 9.40 6.04
C LYS A 94 10.61 10.33 4.86
N LYS A 95 10.06 9.78 3.78
CA LYS A 95 9.62 10.58 2.63
C LYS A 95 8.50 11.57 3.00
N LYS A 96 7.50 11.11 3.76
CA LYS A 96 6.43 11.99 4.26
C LYS A 96 6.98 13.13 5.11
N ASN A 97 7.90 12.83 6.03
CA ASN A 97 8.54 13.82 6.89
C ASN A 97 9.33 14.85 6.06
N GLN A 98 10.08 14.39 5.07
CA GLN A 98 10.82 15.30 4.17
C GLN A 98 9.87 16.18 3.34
N GLN A 99 8.76 15.63 2.84
CA GLN A 99 7.75 16.39 2.12
C GLN A 99 7.11 17.45 3.00
N LEU A 100 6.79 17.11 4.26
CA LEU A 100 6.24 18.06 5.23
C LEU A 100 7.19 19.24 5.45
N LEU A 101 8.47 18.96 5.73
CA LEU A 101 9.49 19.98 5.96
C LEU A 101 9.85 20.82 4.70
N ARG A 102 9.63 20.25 3.51
CA ARG A 102 9.80 21.02 2.25
C ARG A 102 8.60 21.90 1.93
N ARG A 103 7.41 21.44 2.31
CA ARG A 103 6.15 22.13 2.01
C ARG A 103 5.91 23.31 2.94
N PHE A 104 6.33 23.21 4.19
CA PHE A 104 6.07 24.20 5.21
C PHE A 104 7.38 24.66 5.87
N THR A 105 7.54 25.96 5.96
CA THR A 105 8.74 26.57 6.54
C THR A 105 8.64 26.77 8.06
N SER A 106 7.42 26.87 8.58
CA SER A 106 7.14 27.10 10.00
C SER A 106 5.80 26.50 10.42
N LEU A 107 5.58 26.44 11.73
CA LEU A 107 4.27 26.08 12.30
C LEU A 107 3.18 27.08 11.91
N GLU A 108 3.58 28.34 11.80
CA GLU A 108 2.65 29.41 11.42
C GLU A 108 2.19 29.27 9.97
N ASP A 109 3.11 28.92 9.07
CA ASP A 109 2.80 28.62 7.67
C ASP A 109 1.76 27.47 7.53
N ILE A 110 1.88 26.41 8.36
CA ILE A 110 0.89 25.34 8.40
C ILE A 110 -0.47 25.87 8.84
N ARG A 111 -0.51 26.66 9.92
CA ARG A 111 -1.75 27.24 10.44
C ARG A 111 -2.41 28.16 9.43
N GLU A 112 -1.65 29.07 8.84
CA GLU A 112 -2.15 30.01 7.85
C GLU A 112 -2.72 29.29 6.62
N THR A 113 -2.01 28.29 6.12
CA THR A 113 -2.48 27.45 4.99
C THR A 113 -3.77 26.73 5.35
N GLY A 114 -3.88 26.15 6.56
CA GLY A 114 -5.10 25.50 7.05
C GLY A 114 -6.26 26.46 7.17
N ASN A 115 -6.01 27.63 7.78
CA ASN A 115 -7.03 28.67 7.95
C ASN A 115 -7.54 29.20 6.60
N LYS A 116 -6.68 29.43 5.62
CA LYS A 116 -7.09 29.85 4.28
C LYS A 116 -8.06 28.86 3.63
N LYS A 117 -7.78 27.55 3.76
CA LYS A 117 -8.68 26.51 3.23
C LYS A 117 -10.02 26.47 3.96
N ILE A 118 -9.99 26.60 5.29
CA ILE A 118 -11.21 26.62 6.12
C ILE A 118 -12.07 27.83 5.78
N LEU A 119 -11.47 29.02 5.62
CA LEU A 119 -12.18 30.24 5.24
C LEU A 119 -12.78 30.14 3.84
N ALA A 120 -12.07 29.54 2.88
CA ALA A 120 -12.61 29.32 1.54
C ALA A 120 -13.88 28.44 1.57
N LEU A 121 -13.88 27.36 2.35
CA LEU A 121 -15.05 26.53 2.55
C LEU A 121 -16.17 27.27 3.30
N GLN A 122 -15.83 28.09 4.29
CA GLN A 122 -16.80 28.90 5.02
C GLN A 122 -17.51 29.87 4.07
N SER A 123 -16.78 30.53 3.19
CA SER A 123 -17.38 31.41 2.17
C SER A 123 -18.37 30.68 1.27
N GLN A 124 -18.05 29.44 0.85
CA GLN A 124 -18.98 28.62 0.06
C GLN A 124 -20.24 28.26 0.85
N ILE A 125 -20.10 27.94 2.13
CA ILE A 125 -21.20 27.65 3.05
C ILE A 125 -22.11 28.89 3.18
N ASP A 126 -21.51 30.06 3.39
CA ASP A 126 -22.26 31.31 3.59
C ASP A 126 -23.04 31.73 2.36
N ILE A 127 -22.41 31.64 1.16
CA ILE A 127 -23.09 31.89 -0.12
C ILE A 127 -24.25 30.91 -0.28
N THR A 128 -24.04 29.62 -0.01
CA THR A 128 -25.11 28.62 -0.15
C THR A 128 -26.24 28.84 0.84
N ASN A 129 -25.92 29.23 2.09
CA ASN A 129 -26.94 29.59 3.09
C ASN A 129 -27.77 30.80 2.65
N ASN A 130 -27.15 31.79 1.99
CA ASN A 130 -27.92 32.92 1.41
C ASN A 130 -28.85 32.47 0.30
N HIS A 131 -28.42 31.53 -0.56
CA HIS A 131 -29.33 30.92 -1.56
C HIS A 131 -30.48 30.16 -0.90
N ILE A 132 -30.22 29.40 0.18
CA ILE A 132 -31.25 28.69 0.94
C ILE A 132 -32.28 29.69 1.46
N LYS A 133 -31.84 30.78 2.09
CA LYS A 133 -32.75 31.83 2.59
C LYS A 133 -33.60 32.44 1.47
N ALA A 134 -33.00 32.71 0.29
CA ALA A 134 -33.72 33.22 -0.87
C ALA A 134 -34.77 32.22 -1.36
N PHE A 135 -34.44 30.94 -1.46
CA PHE A 135 -35.41 29.91 -1.86
C PHE A 135 -36.50 29.69 -0.83
N GLU A 136 -36.17 29.74 0.48
CA GLU A 136 -37.17 29.64 1.56
C GLU A 136 -38.15 30.82 1.51
N LYS A 137 -37.67 32.04 1.25
CA LYS A 137 -38.55 33.20 1.04
C LYS A 137 -39.48 33.01 -0.20
N ASN A 138 -38.89 32.65 -1.35
CA ASN A 138 -39.70 32.43 -2.56
C ASN A 138 -40.72 31.30 -2.36
N LEU A 139 -40.36 30.25 -1.64
CA LEU A 139 -41.28 29.16 -1.29
C LEU A 139 -42.47 29.68 -0.46
N SER A 140 -42.16 30.50 0.55
CA SER A 140 -43.18 31.13 1.40
C SER A 140 -44.14 31.96 0.56
N ASP A 141 -43.63 32.82 -0.31
CA ASP A 141 -44.44 33.70 -1.19
C ASP A 141 -45.36 32.88 -2.13
N LEU A 142 -44.82 31.81 -2.73
CA LEU A 142 -45.59 30.89 -3.60
C LEU A 142 -46.72 30.16 -2.84
N GLN A 143 -46.40 29.69 -1.61
CA GLN A 143 -47.35 29.01 -0.74
C GLN A 143 -48.48 29.98 -0.29
N GLU A 144 -48.14 31.20 0.08
CA GLU A 144 -49.11 32.23 0.44
C GLU A 144 -50.05 32.58 -0.74
N HIS A 145 -49.47 32.71 -1.94
CA HIS A 145 -50.26 32.91 -3.17
C HIS A 145 -51.21 31.74 -3.42
N ALA A 146 -50.73 30.49 -3.33
CA ALA A 146 -51.59 29.30 -3.49
C ALA A 146 -52.71 29.28 -2.45
N LEU A 147 -52.42 29.61 -1.20
CA LEU A 147 -53.41 29.68 -0.11
C LEU A 147 -54.45 30.77 -0.36
N SER A 148 -54.04 31.95 -0.88
CA SER A 148 -54.96 33.05 -1.20
C SER A 148 -55.94 32.68 -2.30
N LEU A 149 -55.50 31.95 -3.35
CA LEU A 149 -56.34 31.43 -4.40
C LEU A 149 -57.36 30.40 -3.89
N SER A 150 -56.89 29.47 -3.05
CA SER A 150 -57.77 28.47 -2.42
C SER A 150 -58.88 29.10 -1.56
N LYS A 151 -58.55 30.12 -0.76
CA LYS A 151 -59.53 30.87 0.04
C LYS A 151 -60.60 31.55 -0.82
N LYS A 152 -60.27 31.92 -2.07
CA LYS A 152 -61.17 32.50 -3.04
C LYS A 152 -61.89 31.45 -3.91
N LEU A 153 -61.79 30.17 -3.55
CA LEU A 153 -62.32 29.03 -4.31
C LEU A 153 -61.87 29.00 -5.79
N LYS A 154 -60.66 29.55 -6.06
CA LYS A 154 -60.03 29.52 -7.37
C LYS A 154 -59.01 28.35 -7.43
N PRO A 155 -58.92 27.68 -8.58
CA PRO A 155 -57.92 26.62 -8.73
C PRO A 155 -56.50 27.21 -8.65
N VAL A 156 -55.59 26.50 -7.97
CA VAL A 156 -54.16 26.84 -7.93
C VAL A 156 -53.55 26.39 -9.26
N PRO A 157 -52.87 27.28 -10.00
CA PRO A 157 -52.23 26.91 -11.25
C PRO A 157 -51.17 25.81 -11.06
N ASP A 158 -51.08 24.87 -12.01
CA ASP A 158 -50.10 23.79 -11.99
C ASP A 158 -48.67 24.32 -11.99
N ASP A 159 -48.41 25.47 -12.63
CA ASP A 159 -47.10 26.13 -12.58
C ASP A 159 -46.69 26.53 -11.16
N ASN A 160 -47.65 27.07 -10.39
CA ASN A 160 -47.37 27.43 -8.99
C ASN A 160 -47.02 26.18 -8.15
N LEU A 161 -47.74 25.08 -8.36
CA LEU A 161 -47.43 23.82 -7.66
C LEU A 161 -46.07 23.26 -8.05
N ARG A 162 -45.72 23.30 -9.35
CA ARG A 162 -44.39 22.90 -9.83
C ARG A 162 -43.28 23.78 -9.27
N ASP A 163 -43.49 25.08 -9.17
CA ASP A 163 -42.52 26.01 -8.61
C ASP A 163 -42.29 25.78 -7.12
N ILE A 164 -43.38 25.52 -6.37
CA ILE A 164 -43.28 25.12 -4.94
C ILE A 164 -42.38 23.87 -4.79
N GLU A 165 -42.62 22.85 -5.60
CA GLU A 165 -41.83 21.61 -5.50
C GLU A 165 -40.37 21.84 -5.93
N ARG A 166 -40.11 22.63 -6.95
CA ARG A 166 -38.75 23.02 -7.37
C ARG A 166 -38.01 23.78 -6.28
N MET A 167 -38.66 24.69 -5.55
CA MET A 167 -38.06 25.42 -4.45
C MET A 167 -37.68 24.47 -3.30
N LYS A 168 -38.57 23.56 -2.93
CA LYS A 168 -38.30 22.54 -1.89
C LYS A 168 -37.08 21.69 -2.26
N GLU A 169 -37.00 21.22 -3.49
CA GLU A 169 -35.91 20.40 -3.97
C GLU A 169 -34.59 21.18 -3.98
N ASN A 170 -34.59 22.45 -4.39
CA ASN A 170 -33.41 23.31 -4.34
C ASN A 170 -32.94 23.54 -2.93
N ILE A 171 -33.84 23.80 -1.97
CA ILE A 171 -33.53 23.95 -0.55
C ILE A 171 -32.85 22.65 -0.02
N LYS A 172 -33.45 21.49 -0.34
CA LYS A 172 -32.91 20.18 0.09
C LYS A 172 -31.51 19.94 -0.46
N LYS A 173 -31.29 20.19 -1.76
CA LYS A 173 -29.97 20.04 -2.40
C LYS A 173 -28.92 20.96 -1.77
N ASN A 174 -29.27 22.21 -1.56
CA ASN A 174 -28.34 23.19 -0.96
C ASN A 174 -28.04 22.87 0.51
N LYS A 175 -29.02 22.43 1.30
CA LYS A 175 -28.78 21.97 2.68
C LYS A 175 -27.80 20.78 2.73
N LYS A 176 -27.99 19.81 1.83
CA LYS A 176 -27.05 18.69 1.69
C LYS A 176 -25.64 19.14 1.29
N TYR A 177 -25.53 20.10 0.39
CA TYR A 177 -24.24 20.68 -0.01
C TYR A 177 -23.53 21.35 1.18
N VAL A 178 -24.26 22.14 2.00
CA VAL A 178 -23.70 22.76 3.21
C VAL A 178 -23.18 21.71 4.18
N GLU A 179 -23.90 20.61 4.40
CA GLU A 179 -23.43 19.51 5.26
C GLU A 179 -22.15 18.87 4.76
N LEU A 180 -22.06 18.61 3.45
CA LEU A 180 -20.84 18.08 2.83
C LEU A 180 -19.67 19.04 3.04
N LYS A 181 -19.87 20.34 2.87
CA LYS A 181 -18.81 21.36 3.07
C LYS A 181 -18.39 21.50 4.53
N ARG A 182 -19.30 21.36 5.48
CA ARG A 182 -18.98 21.30 6.91
C ARG A 182 -18.15 20.07 7.27
N THR A 183 -18.49 18.91 6.70
CA THR A 183 -17.73 17.68 6.88
C THR A 183 -16.30 17.81 6.30
N GLU A 184 -16.17 18.43 5.12
CA GLU A 184 -14.88 18.70 4.50
C GLU A 184 -14.04 19.67 5.37
N GLN A 185 -14.67 20.70 5.91
CA GLN A 185 -14.05 21.66 6.81
C GLN A 185 -13.51 21.00 8.10
N HIS A 186 -14.28 20.05 8.66
CA HIS A 186 -13.86 19.28 9.82
C HIS A 186 -12.64 18.41 9.51
N LYS A 187 -12.66 17.68 8.38
CA LYS A 187 -11.52 16.85 7.93
C LYS A 187 -10.25 17.67 7.75
N ILE A 188 -10.36 18.87 7.15
CA ILE A 188 -9.22 19.77 6.99
C ILE A 188 -8.67 20.20 8.33
N ARG A 189 -9.51 20.53 9.31
CA ARG A 189 -9.04 20.88 10.66
C ARG A 189 -8.25 19.74 11.30
N GLU A 190 -8.77 18.53 11.26
CA GLU A 190 -8.08 17.34 11.79
C GLU A 190 -6.74 17.08 11.09
N GLU A 191 -6.74 17.17 9.75
CA GLU A 191 -5.51 17.02 8.95
C GLU A 191 -4.44 18.03 9.38
N PHE A 192 -4.80 19.31 9.50
CA PHE A 192 -3.84 20.33 9.88
C PHE A 192 -3.38 20.26 11.32
N ILE A 193 -4.24 19.80 12.26
CA ILE A 193 -3.84 19.49 13.63
C ILE A 193 -2.77 18.38 13.64
N ALA A 194 -2.97 17.30 12.86
CA ALA A 194 -2.01 16.23 12.73
C ALA A 194 -0.69 16.72 12.12
N LEU A 195 -0.74 17.52 11.04
CA LEU A 195 0.45 18.11 10.41
C LEU A 195 1.25 18.98 11.38
N ILE A 196 0.59 19.79 12.22
CA ILE A 196 1.22 20.61 13.25
C ILE A 196 1.91 19.73 14.30
N SER A 197 1.25 18.65 14.74
CA SER A 197 1.84 17.71 15.69
C SER A 197 3.09 17.05 15.11
N ASP A 198 3.02 16.57 13.88
CA ASP A 198 4.14 15.90 13.20
C ASP A 198 5.30 16.88 12.95
N TYR A 199 5.01 18.09 12.51
CA TYR A 199 6.03 19.13 12.31
C TYR A 199 6.76 19.47 13.62
N LYS A 200 6.02 19.61 14.73
CA LYS A 200 6.61 19.84 16.06
C LYS A 200 7.59 18.73 16.45
N LYS A 201 7.19 17.46 16.28
CA LYS A 201 8.05 16.30 16.59
C LYS A 201 9.33 16.30 15.75
N LEU A 202 9.23 16.67 14.47
CA LEU A 202 10.37 16.70 13.56
C LEU A 202 11.35 17.85 13.79
N THR A 203 10.85 18.96 14.35
CA THR A 203 11.68 20.16 14.61
C THR A 203 12.20 20.21 16.04
N ALA A 204 11.58 19.54 17.01
CA ALA A 204 12.04 19.47 18.40
C ALA A 204 13.36 18.68 18.56
N ASN A 205 13.71 17.84 17.60
CA ASN A 205 14.92 17.00 17.63
C ASN A 205 16.06 17.58 16.74
N LYS A 206 15.96 18.84 16.34
CA LYS A 206 17.03 19.60 15.67
C LYS A 206 17.66 20.59 16.62
#